data_6a0447167ff4405e8fbbf03a9f082340
#
_entry.id   6a0447167ff4405e8fbbf03a9f082340
#
_cell.length_a   1.000
_cell.length_b   1.000
_cell.length_c   1.000
_cell.angle_alpha   90.00
_cell.angle_beta   90.00
_cell.angle_gamma   90.00
#
_symmetry.space_group_name_H-M   'P 1'
#
loop_
_entity.id
_entity.type
_entity.pdbx_description
1 polymer ?
#
loop_
_entity_poly.entity_id
_entity_poly.type
_entity_poly.pdbx_seq_one_letter_code
_entity_poly.pdbx_strand_id
1 'polypeptide(L)'
;MKESQINQAFEYAKARYADLGIDVEKAVEQLEKLSISLHCWQADDVTGFENGDGELTGGIQATGNYPGKARTISELRADIDKAMSLIPGDHRVNIHAFYGDFGGETVDRDQIEPKHFQSWIDWAKEKNYKLDFNSTCFSHEKSADGFTLSHRDPAIRKFWINHVIQSRKIAEEMGRQLGSKCIHNIWVPDGSKDLTVDRLLYRKNLKESLDQIFEYKTNDDYMLDSIECKLFGIGSESYVVGSHEFYMGYGVANNKMITLDSGHFHPTEVISDKISSLLLFAPEIMLHVSRGVRWDSDHVVILNDELQALTQEIIRANALDRVHVGLDYFDASINRIGAYVVGVRATQKALLQALLEPIAQLRAYEANGQNFERLALLEEAKSLPWAAVFDYYCLKNGVIAGEAYIADIQQYEKEVTSNR
;
A
#
# COMPACT_ATOMS: atom_id res chain seq x y z
N MET A 1 -24.53 -16.40 -1.18
CA MET A 1 -25.82 -16.21 -0.42
C MET A 1 -26.89 -15.58 -1.32
N LYS A 2 -28.19 -15.76 -1.00
CA LYS A 2 -29.27 -15.04 -1.72
C LYS A 2 -29.35 -13.60 -1.22
N GLU A 3 -29.66 -12.65 -2.09
CA GLU A 3 -29.82 -11.22 -1.76
C GLU A 3 -30.78 -11.00 -0.57
N SER A 4 -31.93 -11.72 -0.55
CA SER A 4 -32.88 -11.63 0.56
C SER A 4 -32.31 -12.04 1.91
N GLN A 5 -31.38 -12.98 1.93
CA GLN A 5 -30.70 -13.43 3.16
C GLN A 5 -29.68 -12.41 3.64
N ILE A 6 -28.95 -11.76 2.70
CA ILE A 6 -28.01 -10.69 3.02
C ILE A 6 -28.77 -9.51 3.62
N ASN A 7 -29.86 -9.05 2.98
CA ASN A 7 -30.67 -7.95 3.48
C ASN A 7 -31.26 -8.25 4.87
N GLN A 8 -31.75 -9.47 5.11
CA GLN A 8 -32.28 -9.86 6.43
C GLN A 8 -31.18 -9.85 7.50
N ALA A 9 -29.98 -10.36 7.19
CA ALA A 9 -28.84 -10.37 8.10
C ALA A 9 -28.36 -8.93 8.39
N PHE A 10 -28.38 -8.05 7.41
CA PHE A 10 -28.05 -6.64 7.57
C PHE A 10 -29.02 -5.91 8.50
N GLU A 11 -30.33 -6.13 8.37
CA GLU A 11 -31.32 -5.53 9.27
C GLU A 11 -31.14 -6.02 10.71
N TYR A 12 -30.80 -7.29 10.90
CA TYR A 12 -30.43 -7.79 12.23
C TYR A 12 -29.18 -7.11 12.76
N ALA A 13 -28.16 -6.94 11.93
CA ALA A 13 -26.93 -6.24 12.33
C ALA A 13 -27.22 -4.78 12.71
N LYS A 14 -28.03 -4.06 11.94
CA LYS A 14 -28.44 -2.68 12.26
C LYS A 14 -29.07 -2.60 13.66
N ALA A 15 -30.00 -3.48 13.95
CA ALA A 15 -30.66 -3.50 15.28
C ALA A 15 -29.64 -3.74 16.41
N ARG A 16 -28.71 -4.71 16.24
CA ARG A 16 -27.69 -5.02 17.23
C ARG A 16 -26.71 -3.88 17.48
N TYR A 17 -26.29 -3.16 16.43
CA TYR A 17 -25.40 -2.01 16.55
C TYR A 17 -26.11 -0.77 17.08
N ALA A 18 -27.40 -0.60 16.77
CA ALA A 18 -28.21 0.49 17.31
C ALA A 18 -28.33 0.44 18.84
N ASP A 19 -28.37 -0.76 19.44
CA ASP A 19 -28.34 -0.95 20.90
C ASP A 19 -27.07 -0.37 21.55
N LEU A 20 -25.99 -0.21 20.78
CA LEU A 20 -24.70 0.39 21.20
C LEU A 20 -24.56 1.84 20.70
N GLY A 21 -25.61 2.41 20.10
CA GLY A 21 -25.57 3.76 19.56
C GLY A 21 -24.76 3.92 18.29
N ILE A 22 -24.54 2.82 17.54
CA ILE A 22 -23.74 2.82 16.29
C ILE A 22 -24.69 2.86 15.09
N ASP A 23 -24.41 3.79 14.17
CA ASP A 23 -25.09 3.92 12.90
C ASP A 23 -24.32 3.12 11.82
N VAL A 24 -24.86 1.97 11.47
CA VAL A 24 -24.26 1.05 10.48
C VAL A 24 -24.28 1.64 9.06
N GLU A 25 -25.32 2.38 8.70
CA GLU A 25 -25.41 2.99 7.36
C GLU A 25 -24.32 4.04 7.17
N LYS A 26 -24.11 4.87 8.20
CA LYS A 26 -23.02 5.84 8.22
C LYS A 26 -21.64 5.16 8.15
N ALA A 27 -21.45 4.02 8.84
CA ALA A 27 -20.19 3.25 8.76
C ALA A 27 -19.95 2.73 7.33
N VAL A 28 -20.98 2.23 6.66
CA VAL A 28 -20.89 1.81 5.25
C VAL A 28 -20.59 2.99 4.33
N GLU A 29 -21.25 4.14 4.52
CA GLU A 29 -20.98 5.36 3.73
C GLU A 29 -19.55 5.89 3.93
N GLN A 30 -18.97 5.73 5.13
CA GLN A 30 -17.59 6.08 5.38
C GLN A 30 -16.63 5.08 4.71
N LEU A 31 -16.94 3.79 4.75
CA LEU A 31 -16.16 2.77 4.05
C LEU A 31 -16.14 2.97 2.54
N GLU A 32 -17.25 3.39 1.94
CA GLU A 32 -17.37 3.71 0.50
C GLU A 32 -16.44 4.84 0.05
N LYS A 33 -16.10 5.75 0.94
CA LYS A 33 -15.20 6.87 0.65
C LYS A 33 -13.72 6.49 0.76
N LEU A 34 -13.41 5.31 1.31
CA LEU A 34 -12.05 4.84 1.51
C LEU A 34 -11.54 4.12 0.26
N SER A 35 -10.52 4.69 -0.33
CA SER A 35 -9.84 4.13 -1.49
C SER A 35 -8.54 3.47 -1.05
N ILE A 36 -8.42 2.16 -1.28
CA ILE A 36 -7.19 1.40 -1.01
C ILE A 36 -6.34 1.39 -2.28
N SER A 37 -5.05 1.65 -2.16
CA SER A 37 -4.11 1.60 -3.27
C SER A 37 -3.59 0.17 -3.46
N LEU A 38 -4.00 -0.45 -4.57
CA LEU A 38 -3.65 -1.82 -4.94
C LEU A 38 -2.33 -1.82 -5.70
N HIS A 39 -1.33 -2.45 -5.17
CA HIS A 39 -0.01 -2.56 -5.77
C HIS A 39 0.00 -3.50 -6.99
N CYS A 40 0.54 -3.06 -8.12
CA CYS A 40 0.50 -3.85 -9.35
C CYS A 40 1.47 -5.05 -9.36
N TRP A 41 2.52 -5.00 -8.55
CA TRP A 41 3.63 -5.96 -8.57
C TRP A 41 3.35 -7.34 -7.95
N GLN A 42 2.20 -7.57 -7.35
CA GLN A 42 1.73 -8.91 -6.97
C GLN A 42 1.42 -9.78 -8.20
N ALA A 43 1.00 -9.18 -9.33
CA ALA A 43 0.55 -9.95 -10.51
C ALA A 43 1.69 -10.58 -11.31
N ASP A 44 2.89 -9.98 -11.26
CA ASP A 44 4.06 -10.38 -12.05
C ASP A 44 5.31 -10.71 -11.21
N ASP A 45 5.16 -10.89 -9.90
CA ASP A 45 6.25 -11.20 -8.97
C ASP A 45 7.37 -10.14 -9.00
N VAL A 46 6.99 -8.86 -9.07
CA VAL A 46 7.89 -7.70 -9.04
C VAL A 46 8.90 -7.68 -10.22
N THR A 47 8.55 -8.26 -11.36
CA THR A 47 9.46 -8.33 -12.52
C THR A 47 9.55 -7.00 -13.26
N GLY A 48 8.41 -6.30 -13.44
CA GLY A 48 8.33 -5.09 -14.28
C GLY A 48 8.44 -5.41 -15.77
N PHE A 49 8.49 -4.35 -16.57
CA PHE A 49 8.50 -4.46 -18.04
C PHE A 49 9.64 -3.69 -18.72
N GLU A 50 10.66 -3.31 -17.96
CA GLU A 50 11.92 -2.81 -18.52
C GLU A 50 12.63 -3.92 -19.30
N ASN A 51 13.26 -3.57 -20.40
CA ASN A 51 14.10 -4.50 -21.16
C ASN A 51 15.40 -4.74 -20.39
N GLY A 52 15.51 -5.86 -19.71
CA GLY A 52 16.74 -6.25 -19.03
C GLY A 52 16.61 -7.59 -18.33
N ASP A 53 17.67 -8.39 -18.41
CA ASP A 53 17.83 -9.63 -17.65
C ASP A 53 18.27 -9.33 -16.19
N GLY A 54 17.84 -8.18 -15.63
CA GLY A 54 18.26 -7.71 -14.32
C GLY A 54 17.71 -8.57 -13.19
N GLU A 55 18.59 -9.02 -12.29
CA GLU A 55 18.18 -9.66 -11.05
C GLU A 55 17.49 -8.65 -10.11
N LEU A 56 16.49 -9.11 -9.35
CA LEU A 56 15.89 -8.30 -8.29
C LEU A 56 16.95 -7.97 -7.23
N THR A 57 17.05 -6.70 -6.86
CA THR A 57 17.94 -6.21 -5.81
C THR A 57 17.17 -5.44 -4.74
N GLY A 58 17.86 -4.77 -3.82
CA GLY A 58 17.23 -3.96 -2.77
C GLY A 58 16.59 -4.78 -1.65
N GLY A 59 16.90 -6.09 -1.57
CA GLY A 59 16.34 -7.01 -0.59
C GLY A 59 14.95 -7.53 -0.96
N ILE A 60 14.47 -7.25 -2.18
CA ILE A 60 13.21 -7.76 -2.71
C ILE A 60 13.43 -9.16 -3.28
N GLN A 61 12.61 -10.12 -2.86
CA GLN A 61 12.61 -11.46 -3.41
C GLN A 61 11.20 -12.05 -3.36
N ALA A 62 10.55 -12.17 -4.51
CA ALA A 62 9.30 -12.93 -4.61
C ALA A 62 9.61 -14.43 -4.52
N THR A 63 8.98 -15.10 -3.55
CA THR A 63 9.20 -16.53 -3.30
C THR A 63 7.98 -17.35 -3.68
N GLY A 64 8.20 -18.44 -4.41
CA GLY A 64 7.17 -19.33 -4.89
C GLY A 64 7.30 -19.60 -6.38
N ASN A 65 6.46 -20.48 -6.87
CA ASN A 65 6.43 -20.89 -8.28
C ASN A 65 4.99 -21.16 -8.76
N TYR A 66 4.01 -20.44 -8.21
CA TYR A 66 2.63 -20.55 -8.66
C TYR A 66 2.52 -20.13 -10.13
N PRO A 67 1.88 -20.94 -11.01
CA PRO A 67 1.84 -20.64 -12.44
C PRO A 67 1.01 -19.39 -12.76
N GLY A 68 1.15 -18.89 -13.99
CA GLY A 68 0.26 -17.88 -14.55
C GLY A 68 0.54 -16.43 -14.15
N LYS A 69 1.79 -16.08 -13.78
CA LYS A 69 2.17 -14.68 -13.57
C LYS A 69 1.99 -13.86 -14.84
N ALA A 70 1.67 -12.60 -14.71
CA ALA A 70 1.57 -11.66 -15.83
C ALA A 70 2.94 -11.44 -16.49
N ARG A 71 2.99 -11.49 -17.82
CA ARG A 71 4.21 -11.36 -18.64
C ARG A 71 4.23 -10.07 -19.45
N THR A 72 3.08 -9.41 -19.54
CA THR A 72 2.89 -8.17 -20.30
C THR A 72 2.01 -7.21 -19.51
N ILE A 73 2.08 -5.91 -19.85
CA ILE A 73 1.21 -4.87 -19.27
C ILE A 73 -0.27 -5.21 -19.47
N SER A 74 -0.62 -5.78 -20.63
CA SER A 74 -2.00 -6.18 -20.94
C SER A 74 -2.49 -7.31 -20.03
N GLU A 75 -1.67 -8.34 -19.80
CA GLU A 75 -1.99 -9.44 -18.89
C GLU A 75 -2.11 -8.91 -17.44
N LEU A 76 -1.21 -8.05 -17.02
CA LEU A 76 -1.22 -7.45 -15.68
C LEU A 76 -2.47 -6.61 -15.45
N ARG A 77 -2.84 -5.75 -16.40
CA ARG A 77 -4.08 -4.96 -16.33
C ARG A 77 -5.33 -5.85 -16.27
N ALA A 78 -5.37 -6.92 -17.06
CA ALA A 78 -6.48 -7.89 -17.05
C ALA A 78 -6.61 -8.58 -15.68
N ASP A 79 -5.50 -8.90 -15.04
CA ASP A 79 -5.48 -9.49 -13.68
C ASP A 79 -5.96 -8.50 -12.62
N ILE A 80 -5.54 -7.23 -12.70
CA ILE A 80 -6.04 -6.18 -11.82
C ILE A 80 -7.53 -5.95 -12.05
N ASP A 81 -8.00 -5.86 -13.28
CA ASP A 81 -9.41 -5.71 -13.61
C ASP A 81 -10.24 -6.86 -13.02
N LYS A 82 -9.72 -8.10 -13.12
CA LYS A 82 -10.36 -9.26 -12.50
C LYS A 82 -10.41 -9.16 -10.98
N ALA A 83 -9.31 -8.79 -10.34
CA ALA A 83 -9.27 -8.61 -8.88
C ALA A 83 -10.25 -7.51 -8.44
N MET A 84 -10.24 -6.34 -9.09
CA MET A 84 -11.12 -5.22 -8.80
C MET A 84 -12.61 -5.57 -8.96
N SER A 85 -12.97 -6.43 -9.92
CA SER A 85 -14.34 -6.91 -10.08
C SER A 85 -14.87 -7.74 -8.91
N LEU A 86 -13.98 -8.18 -8.02
CA LEU A 86 -14.29 -8.99 -6.84
C LEU A 86 -14.10 -8.24 -5.50
N ILE A 87 -13.78 -6.95 -5.59
CA ILE A 87 -13.51 -6.08 -4.44
C ILE A 87 -14.54 -4.95 -4.45
N PRO A 88 -15.32 -4.75 -3.38
CA PRO A 88 -16.33 -3.70 -3.35
C PRO A 88 -15.70 -2.31 -3.14
N GLY A 89 -16.26 -1.28 -3.79
CA GLY A 89 -15.83 0.12 -3.67
C GLY A 89 -14.88 0.58 -4.78
N ASP A 90 -14.51 1.86 -4.74
CA ASP A 90 -13.62 2.49 -5.71
C ASP A 90 -12.18 2.53 -5.17
N HIS A 91 -11.25 1.99 -5.93
CA HIS A 91 -9.88 1.79 -5.49
C HIS A 91 -8.86 2.44 -6.43
N ARG A 92 -7.60 2.46 -5.99
CA ARG A 92 -6.45 3.01 -6.69
C ARG A 92 -5.54 1.86 -7.11
N VAL A 93 -4.67 2.11 -8.08
CA VAL A 93 -3.62 1.18 -8.47
C VAL A 93 -2.27 1.86 -8.27
N ASN A 94 -1.37 1.19 -7.58
CA ASN A 94 -0.02 1.66 -7.32
C ASN A 94 0.95 1.02 -8.32
N ILE A 95 1.76 1.86 -8.97
CA ILE A 95 2.66 1.47 -10.07
C ILE A 95 4.08 1.90 -9.73
N HIS A 96 5.07 1.04 -10.00
CA HIS A 96 6.48 1.40 -9.97
C HIS A 96 6.97 1.94 -11.33
N ALA A 97 8.05 2.71 -11.31
CA ALA A 97 8.63 3.31 -12.51
C ALA A 97 9.03 2.29 -13.59
N PHE A 98 9.42 1.07 -13.21
CA PHE A 98 9.80 0.01 -14.17
C PHE A 98 8.62 -0.74 -14.80
N TYR A 99 7.39 -0.29 -14.54
CA TYR A 99 6.17 -0.73 -15.25
C TYR A 99 5.78 0.18 -16.42
N GLY A 100 6.67 1.05 -16.89
CA GLY A 100 6.42 1.89 -18.04
C GLY A 100 6.08 1.08 -19.31
N ASP A 101 5.24 1.67 -20.17
CA ASP A 101 4.94 1.15 -21.50
C ASP A 101 5.91 1.80 -22.50
N PHE A 102 7.04 1.15 -22.70
CA PHE A 102 8.14 1.69 -23.49
C PHE A 102 8.01 1.39 -25.00
N GLY A 103 6.97 0.66 -25.42
CA GLY A 103 6.72 0.38 -26.86
C GLY A 103 7.86 -0.37 -27.56
N GLY A 104 8.71 -1.07 -26.80
CA GLY A 104 9.91 -1.76 -27.31
C GLY A 104 11.16 -0.87 -27.37
N GLU A 105 11.09 0.39 -26.97
CA GLU A 105 12.26 1.27 -26.80
C GLU A 105 13.03 0.92 -25.53
N THR A 106 14.36 1.03 -25.59
CA THR A 106 15.20 0.98 -24.37
C THR A 106 15.30 2.38 -23.79
N VAL A 107 14.71 2.58 -22.64
CA VAL A 107 14.69 3.88 -21.92
C VAL A 107 15.34 3.66 -20.56
N ASP A 108 16.45 4.36 -20.28
CA ASP A 108 17.08 4.31 -18.96
C ASP A 108 16.23 5.05 -17.91
N ARG A 109 16.36 4.67 -16.65
CA ARG A 109 15.51 5.15 -15.56
C ARG A 109 15.54 6.67 -15.34
N ASP A 110 16.65 7.33 -15.63
CA ASP A 110 16.74 8.79 -15.53
C ASP A 110 16.13 9.53 -16.74
N GLN A 111 15.66 8.78 -17.76
CA GLN A 111 15.06 9.30 -19.00
C GLN A 111 13.58 8.96 -19.16
N ILE A 112 12.97 8.31 -18.16
CA ILE A 112 11.53 8.05 -18.19
C ILE A 112 10.74 9.37 -18.20
N GLU A 113 9.61 9.37 -18.90
CA GLU A 113 8.76 10.54 -19.07
C GLU A 113 7.27 10.17 -18.93
N PRO A 114 6.36 11.14 -18.68
CA PRO A 114 4.92 10.87 -18.59
C PRO A 114 4.33 10.11 -19.79
N LYS A 115 4.88 10.29 -20.99
CA LYS A 115 4.41 9.57 -22.20
C LYS A 115 4.51 8.04 -22.07
N HIS A 116 5.51 7.54 -21.32
CA HIS A 116 5.69 6.10 -21.09
C HIS A 116 4.66 5.51 -20.12
N PHE A 117 3.85 6.35 -19.50
CA PHE A 117 2.77 5.95 -18.60
C PHE A 117 1.39 6.37 -19.10
N GLN A 118 1.30 6.95 -20.31
CA GLN A 118 0.02 7.42 -20.85
C GLN A 118 -0.98 6.27 -21.02
N SER A 119 -0.54 5.10 -21.45
CA SER A 119 -1.41 3.93 -21.58
C SER A 119 -1.99 3.44 -20.23
N TRP A 120 -1.28 3.65 -19.11
CA TRP A 120 -1.78 3.40 -17.78
C TRP A 120 -2.85 4.42 -17.36
N ILE A 121 -2.61 5.69 -17.68
CA ILE A 121 -3.57 6.77 -17.40
C ILE A 121 -4.86 6.56 -18.20
N ASP A 122 -4.75 6.19 -19.46
CA ASP A 122 -5.91 5.96 -20.33
C ASP A 122 -6.73 4.75 -19.85
N TRP A 123 -6.08 3.65 -19.50
CA TRP A 123 -6.72 2.48 -18.88
C TRP A 123 -7.40 2.84 -17.54
N ALA A 124 -6.73 3.60 -16.69
CA ALA A 124 -7.30 4.02 -15.41
C ALA A 124 -8.55 4.90 -15.61
N LYS A 125 -8.53 5.81 -16.61
CA LYS A 125 -9.72 6.60 -16.98
C LYS A 125 -10.88 5.72 -17.44
N GLU A 126 -10.61 4.76 -18.34
CA GLU A 126 -11.62 3.82 -18.83
C GLU A 126 -12.30 3.05 -17.70
N LYS A 127 -11.50 2.60 -16.73
CA LYS A 127 -11.97 1.79 -15.59
C LYS A 127 -12.41 2.59 -14.38
N ASN A 128 -12.31 3.92 -14.42
CA ASN A 128 -12.52 4.81 -13.28
C ASN A 128 -11.58 4.53 -12.08
N TYR A 129 -10.39 3.99 -12.33
CA TYR A 129 -9.37 3.84 -11.30
C TYR A 129 -8.59 5.14 -11.10
N LYS A 130 -7.93 5.25 -9.94
CA LYS A 130 -6.94 6.28 -9.66
C LYS A 130 -5.57 5.62 -9.60
N LEU A 131 -4.50 6.41 -9.79
CA LEU A 131 -3.14 5.89 -9.79
C LEU A 131 -2.33 6.51 -8.67
N ASP A 132 -1.45 5.69 -8.08
CA ASP A 132 -0.32 6.09 -7.26
C ASP A 132 0.96 5.60 -7.91
N PHE A 133 2.11 6.17 -7.52
CA PHE A 133 3.36 5.93 -8.22
C PHE A 133 4.53 5.77 -7.25
N ASN A 134 5.50 4.92 -7.62
CA ASN A 134 6.74 4.74 -6.88
C ASN A 134 7.94 4.95 -7.78
N SER A 135 8.95 5.67 -7.28
CA SER A 135 10.30 5.60 -7.83
C SER A 135 10.87 4.19 -7.61
N THR A 136 11.67 3.70 -8.57
CA THR A 136 12.28 2.38 -8.47
C THR A 136 13.80 2.52 -8.34
N CYS A 137 14.27 2.68 -7.08
CA CYS A 137 15.69 2.84 -6.76
C CYS A 137 16.39 1.51 -6.45
N PHE A 138 16.09 0.46 -7.22
CA PHE A 138 16.64 -0.89 -7.09
C PHE A 138 16.61 -1.63 -8.43
N SER A 139 17.18 -2.83 -8.49
CA SER A 139 17.18 -3.69 -9.69
C SER A 139 17.68 -2.99 -10.96
N HIS A 140 18.87 -2.40 -10.85
CA HIS A 140 19.54 -1.70 -11.94
C HIS A 140 21.06 -1.81 -11.79
N GLU A 141 21.82 -1.75 -12.89
CA GLU A 141 23.28 -1.84 -12.84
C GLU A 141 23.94 -0.81 -11.92
N LYS A 142 23.37 0.42 -11.86
CA LYS A 142 23.84 1.51 -10.97
C LYS A 142 23.38 1.37 -9.52
N SER A 143 22.77 0.25 -9.14
CA SER A 143 22.44 -0.11 -7.76
C SER A 143 23.10 -1.42 -7.31
N ALA A 144 24.02 -1.97 -8.13
CA ALA A 144 24.61 -3.29 -7.90
C ALA A 144 25.44 -3.38 -6.62
N ASP A 145 26.00 -2.29 -6.14
CA ASP A 145 26.76 -2.21 -4.89
C ASP A 145 25.90 -1.92 -3.64
N GLY A 146 24.57 -1.83 -3.82
CA GLY A 146 23.62 -1.57 -2.75
C GLY A 146 23.40 -0.10 -2.42
N PHE A 147 23.89 0.85 -3.24
CA PHE A 147 23.75 2.28 -3.00
C PHE A 147 23.26 3.01 -4.25
N THR A 148 22.31 3.93 -4.07
CA THR A 148 21.70 4.75 -5.12
C THR A 148 21.79 6.24 -4.78
N LEU A 149 20.76 6.82 -4.18
CA LEU A 149 20.75 8.24 -3.75
C LEU A 149 21.77 8.55 -2.67
N SER A 150 22.29 7.56 -1.97
CA SER A 150 23.37 7.74 -0.98
C SER A 150 24.77 7.36 -1.49
N HIS A 151 24.89 6.95 -2.76
CA HIS A 151 26.14 6.46 -3.34
C HIS A 151 27.31 7.47 -3.17
N ARG A 152 28.55 6.96 -3.04
CA ARG A 152 29.75 7.81 -2.90
C ARG A 152 30.06 8.59 -4.18
N ASP A 153 29.88 7.94 -5.35
CA ASP A 153 30.07 8.60 -6.63
C ASP A 153 28.93 9.59 -6.92
N PRO A 154 29.22 10.89 -7.08
CA PRO A 154 28.22 11.90 -7.37
C PRO A 154 27.54 11.70 -8.74
N ALA A 155 28.19 11.03 -9.69
CA ALA A 155 27.58 10.74 -10.99
C ALA A 155 26.43 9.71 -10.88
N ILE A 156 26.64 8.68 -10.04
CA ILE A 156 25.59 7.68 -9.73
C ILE A 156 24.44 8.36 -8.97
N ARG A 157 24.75 9.18 -7.96
CA ARG A 157 23.71 9.94 -7.27
C ARG A 157 22.91 10.83 -8.23
N LYS A 158 23.60 11.50 -9.16
CA LYS A 158 22.91 12.38 -10.14
C LYS A 158 21.95 11.63 -11.05
N PHE A 159 22.30 10.43 -11.48
CA PHE A 159 21.41 9.53 -12.23
C PHE A 159 20.13 9.24 -11.42
N TRP A 160 20.27 8.82 -10.17
CA TRP A 160 19.12 8.50 -9.32
C TRP A 160 18.29 9.72 -8.91
N ILE A 161 18.93 10.88 -8.69
CA ILE A 161 18.22 12.15 -8.48
C ILE A 161 17.34 12.48 -9.70
N ASN A 162 17.89 12.36 -10.91
CA ASN A 162 17.13 12.57 -12.14
C ASN A 162 15.97 11.57 -12.25
N HIS A 163 16.20 10.28 -11.97
CA HIS A 163 15.14 9.27 -11.96
C HIS A 163 13.97 9.66 -11.05
N VAL A 164 14.24 10.05 -9.80
CA VAL A 164 13.18 10.45 -8.87
C VAL A 164 12.48 11.73 -9.32
N ILE A 165 13.20 12.70 -9.89
CA ILE A 165 12.59 13.91 -10.46
C ILE A 165 11.66 13.56 -11.62
N GLN A 166 12.04 12.65 -12.51
CA GLN A 166 11.16 12.19 -13.59
C GLN A 166 9.95 11.44 -13.05
N SER A 167 10.14 10.59 -12.03
CA SER A 167 9.04 9.89 -11.34
C SER A 167 8.02 10.88 -10.75
N ARG A 168 8.46 11.97 -10.16
CA ARG A 168 7.60 13.03 -9.65
C ARG A 168 6.78 13.73 -10.75
N LYS A 169 7.39 13.97 -11.92
CA LYS A 169 6.67 14.52 -13.09
C LYS A 169 5.60 13.56 -13.60
N ILE A 170 5.89 12.26 -13.60
CA ILE A 170 4.94 11.23 -13.99
C ILE A 170 3.77 11.20 -13.00
N ALA A 171 4.03 11.19 -11.70
CA ALA A 171 3.01 11.20 -10.67
C ALA A 171 2.12 12.47 -10.75
N GLU A 172 2.73 13.64 -10.97
CA GLU A 172 1.99 14.89 -11.15
C GLU A 172 1.06 14.83 -12.36
N GLU A 173 1.53 14.29 -13.49
CA GLU A 173 0.72 14.13 -14.69
C GLU A 173 -0.40 13.11 -14.52
N MET A 174 -0.16 12.00 -13.80
CA MET A 174 -1.20 11.03 -13.43
C MET A 174 -2.30 11.72 -12.63
N GLY A 175 -1.94 12.45 -11.57
CA GLY A 175 -2.92 13.15 -10.75
C GLY A 175 -3.69 14.22 -11.50
N ARG A 176 -2.99 15.00 -12.33
CA ARG A 176 -3.60 16.04 -13.17
C ARG A 176 -4.62 15.46 -14.15
N GLN A 177 -4.28 14.38 -14.84
CA GLN A 177 -5.14 13.76 -15.85
C GLN A 177 -6.33 12.98 -15.25
N LEU A 178 -6.15 12.39 -14.06
CA LEU A 178 -7.17 11.59 -13.38
C LEU A 178 -8.04 12.41 -12.42
N GLY A 179 -7.71 13.70 -12.20
CA GLY A 179 -8.43 14.56 -11.28
C GLY A 179 -8.42 14.06 -9.83
N SER A 180 -7.34 13.38 -9.44
CA SER A 180 -7.15 12.81 -8.11
C SER A 180 -5.68 12.83 -7.76
N LYS A 181 -5.32 13.36 -6.59
CA LYS A 181 -3.91 13.39 -6.16
C LYS A 181 -3.27 12.01 -6.28
N CYS A 182 -2.12 11.93 -6.96
CA CYS A 182 -1.28 10.75 -7.02
C CYS A 182 -0.33 10.77 -5.81
N ILE A 183 -0.31 9.72 -5.02
CA ILE A 183 0.70 9.58 -3.97
C ILE A 183 1.96 9.00 -4.61
N HIS A 184 3.05 9.75 -4.52
CA HIS A 184 4.35 9.32 -5.02
C HIS A 184 5.21 8.86 -3.85
N ASN A 185 5.49 7.57 -3.78
CA ASN A 185 6.31 6.98 -2.73
C ASN A 185 7.77 6.89 -3.17
N ILE A 186 8.68 7.33 -2.31
CA ILE A 186 10.14 7.25 -2.49
C ILE A 186 10.68 6.26 -1.46
N TRP A 187 10.92 5.04 -1.92
CA TRP A 187 11.58 4.00 -1.15
C TRP A 187 12.99 3.78 -1.68
N VAL A 188 13.98 3.87 -0.78
CA VAL A 188 15.40 3.75 -1.11
C VAL A 188 16.03 2.67 -0.24
N PRO A 189 16.24 1.46 -0.78
CA PRO A 189 16.76 0.32 -0.02
C PRO A 189 18.28 0.36 0.19
N ASP A 190 18.90 1.52 0.04
CA ASP A 190 20.35 1.69 0.17
C ASP A 190 20.88 1.13 1.49
N GLY A 191 21.88 0.29 1.43
CA GLY A 191 22.45 -0.33 2.60
C GLY A 191 23.65 -1.23 2.31
N SER A 192 24.15 -1.88 3.32
CA SER A 192 25.32 -2.77 3.23
C SER A 192 25.11 -4.06 4.01
N LYS A 193 25.55 -5.16 3.42
CA LYS A 193 25.62 -6.46 4.07
C LYS A 193 26.63 -6.48 5.21
N ASP A 194 27.78 -5.85 5.00
CA ASP A 194 28.90 -5.81 5.95
C ASP A 194 28.93 -4.51 6.76
N LEU A 195 29.79 -4.49 7.76
CA LEU A 195 29.94 -3.37 8.68
C LEU A 195 30.34 -2.09 7.95
N THR A 196 29.47 -1.09 7.99
CA THR A 196 29.71 0.25 7.46
C THR A 196 30.28 1.15 8.56
N VAL A 197 31.48 1.68 8.33
CA VAL A 197 32.17 2.57 9.28
C VAL A 197 31.66 4.01 9.16
N ASP A 198 31.58 4.53 7.95
CA ASP A 198 31.21 5.93 7.70
C ASP A 198 29.71 6.08 7.39
N ARG A 199 28.86 5.67 8.34
CA ARG A 199 27.39 5.76 8.21
C ARG A 199 26.90 7.19 7.99
N LEU A 200 27.59 8.16 8.59
CA LEU A 200 27.20 9.57 8.48
C LEU A 200 27.37 10.10 7.05
N LEU A 201 28.41 9.68 6.32
CA LEU A 201 28.62 10.07 4.93
C LEU A 201 27.45 9.66 4.04
N TYR A 202 27.03 8.40 4.10
CA TYR A 202 25.90 7.90 3.30
C TYR A 202 24.59 8.62 3.64
N ARG A 203 24.33 8.89 4.92
CA ARG A 203 23.14 9.66 5.34
C ARG A 203 23.20 11.11 4.89
N LYS A 204 24.38 11.75 4.90
CA LYS A 204 24.55 13.10 4.31
C LYS A 204 24.29 13.08 2.81
N ASN A 205 24.83 12.10 2.08
CA ASN A 205 24.61 11.94 0.65
C ASN A 205 23.11 11.76 0.32
N LEU A 206 22.41 10.88 1.07
CA LEU A 206 20.98 10.68 0.90
C LEU A 206 20.20 11.98 1.15
N LYS A 207 20.53 12.69 2.24
CA LYS A 207 19.88 13.97 2.54
C LYS A 207 20.10 15.00 1.42
N GLU A 208 21.33 15.18 0.96
CA GLU A 208 21.68 16.10 -0.14
C GLU A 208 20.97 15.72 -1.45
N SER A 209 20.82 14.42 -1.72
CA SER A 209 20.10 13.94 -2.89
C SER A 209 18.61 14.24 -2.79
N LEU A 210 17.99 14.01 -1.64
CA LEU A 210 16.59 14.38 -1.38
C LEU A 210 16.37 15.89 -1.46
N ASP A 211 17.29 16.71 -0.90
CA ASP A 211 17.23 18.16 -1.00
C ASP A 211 17.19 18.60 -2.47
N GLN A 212 18.06 18.05 -3.33
CA GLN A 212 18.08 18.36 -4.77
C GLN A 212 16.82 17.88 -5.49
N ILE A 213 16.28 16.70 -5.13
CA ILE A 213 15.03 16.20 -5.69
C ILE A 213 13.87 17.16 -5.39
N PHE A 214 13.78 17.65 -4.16
CA PHE A 214 12.68 18.50 -3.72
C PHE A 214 12.88 20.01 -4.04
N GLU A 215 14.03 20.40 -4.60
CA GLU A 215 14.18 21.69 -5.28
C GLU A 215 13.27 21.79 -6.52
N TYR A 216 13.07 20.69 -7.25
CA TYR A 216 12.06 20.62 -8.30
C TYR A 216 10.66 20.66 -7.67
N LYS A 217 9.89 21.71 -7.96
CA LYS A 217 8.55 21.89 -7.40
C LYS A 217 7.49 21.20 -8.25
N THR A 218 6.56 20.56 -7.58
CA THR A 218 5.35 19.95 -8.14
C THR A 218 4.12 20.65 -7.58
N ASN A 219 2.96 20.43 -8.16
CA ASN A 219 1.71 20.98 -7.67
C ASN A 219 1.04 19.96 -6.70
N ASP A 220 0.92 20.36 -5.43
CA ASP A 220 0.31 19.55 -4.37
C ASP A 220 -1.19 19.27 -4.58
N ASP A 221 -1.84 19.94 -5.54
CA ASP A 221 -3.21 19.58 -5.96
C ASP A 221 -3.24 18.29 -6.79
N TYR A 222 -2.13 17.91 -7.41
CA TYR A 222 -2.05 16.76 -8.30
C TYR A 222 -1.25 15.61 -7.73
N MET A 223 -0.26 15.86 -6.88
CA MET A 223 0.54 14.79 -6.27
C MET A 223 1.10 15.20 -4.91
N LEU A 224 1.37 14.19 -4.08
CA LEU A 224 2.07 14.34 -2.81
C LEU A 224 3.22 13.34 -2.74
N ASP A 225 4.38 13.82 -2.27
CA ASP A 225 5.52 12.93 -2.00
C ASP A 225 5.42 12.31 -0.62
N SER A 226 5.63 11.00 -0.56
CA SER A 226 5.87 10.24 0.67
C SER A 226 7.25 9.60 0.65
N ILE A 227 7.88 9.50 1.79
CA ILE A 227 9.22 8.90 1.94
C ILE A 227 9.16 7.73 2.90
N GLU A 228 9.79 6.63 2.51
CA GLU A 228 9.65 5.35 3.16
C GLU A 228 10.98 4.83 3.71
N CYS A 229 10.97 4.40 4.96
CA CYS A 229 12.11 3.75 5.59
C CYS A 229 12.24 2.28 5.18
N LYS A 230 13.42 1.70 5.47
CA LYS A 230 13.63 0.26 5.49
C LYS A 230 14.26 -0.15 6.83
N LEU A 231 13.91 -1.33 7.33
CA LEU A 231 14.51 -1.87 8.54
C LEU A 231 15.85 -2.56 8.22
N PHE A 232 15.80 -3.59 7.40
CA PHE A 232 16.92 -4.34 6.82
C PHE A 232 16.41 -5.16 5.62
N GLY A 233 17.32 -5.79 4.89
CA GLY A 233 16.96 -6.69 3.80
C GLY A 233 18.15 -7.51 3.34
N ILE A 234 17.93 -8.40 2.37
CA ILE A 234 19.01 -9.16 1.73
C ILE A 234 19.96 -8.15 1.06
N GLY A 235 21.24 -8.20 1.40
CA GLY A 235 22.26 -7.26 0.94
C GLY A 235 22.40 -5.99 1.79
N SER A 236 21.53 -5.76 2.77
CA SER A 236 21.57 -4.62 3.69
C SER A 236 21.34 -5.04 5.15
N GLU A 237 21.84 -6.22 5.53
CA GLU A 237 21.60 -6.83 6.84
C GLU A 237 22.28 -6.07 7.98
N SER A 238 23.44 -5.44 7.72
CA SER A 238 24.21 -4.76 8.74
C SER A 238 23.93 -3.26 8.85
N TYR A 239 23.50 -2.63 7.76
CA TYR A 239 23.28 -1.20 7.71
C TYR A 239 22.29 -0.81 6.61
N VAL A 240 21.28 -0.07 7.00
CA VAL A 240 20.35 0.64 6.10
C VAL A 240 20.57 2.14 6.27
N VAL A 241 20.70 2.87 5.16
CA VAL A 241 20.95 4.33 5.18
C VAL A 241 19.70 5.07 5.66
N GLY A 242 18.57 4.76 5.05
CA GLY A 242 17.27 5.39 5.30
C GLY A 242 16.50 4.66 6.40
N SER A 243 16.90 4.83 7.67
CA SER A 243 16.13 4.33 8.81
C SER A 243 14.86 5.15 9.06
N HIS A 244 13.95 4.63 9.92
CA HIS A 244 12.74 5.34 10.30
C HIS A 244 13.04 6.74 10.87
N GLU A 245 14.03 6.84 11.75
CA GLU A 245 14.43 8.12 12.38
C GLU A 245 14.93 9.12 11.35
N PHE A 246 15.65 8.66 10.32
CA PHE A 246 16.11 9.51 9.23
C PHE A 246 14.94 10.10 8.47
N TYR A 247 14.02 9.27 8.01
CA TYR A 247 12.89 9.74 7.20
C TYR A 247 11.84 10.47 8.01
N MET A 248 11.59 10.09 9.27
CA MET A 248 10.74 10.86 10.18
C MET A 248 11.30 12.28 10.38
N GLY A 249 12.59 12.39 10.69
CA GLY A 249 13.23 13.71 10.84
C GLY A 249 13.22 14.53 9.57
N TYR A 250 13.51 13.91 8.42
CA TYR A 250 13.50 14.59 7.13
C TYR A 250 12.09 15.02 6.71
N GLY A 251 11.11 14.13 6.82
CA GLY A 251 9.72 14.38 6.41
C GLY A 251 9.10 15.52 7.19
N VAL A 252 9.22 15.49 8.53
CA VAL A 252 8.72 16.57 9.39
C VAL A 252 9.40 17.91 9.09
N ALA A 253 10.74 17.92 8.92
CA ALA A 253 11.49 19.14 8.65
C ALA A 253 11.19 19.75 7.27
N ASN A 254 10.77 18.93 6.29
CA ASN A 254 10.55 19.35 4.90
C ASN A 254 9.09 19.24 4.45
N ASN A 255 8.16 19.05 5.37
CA ASN A 255 6.72 18.90 5.11
C ASN A 255 6.43 17.84 4.02
N LYS A 256 7.01 16.65 4.18
CA LYS A 256 6.77 15.47 3.34
C LYS A 256 6.02 14.41 4.13
N MET A 257 5.13 13.68 3.45
CA MET A 257 4.49 12.53 4.06
C MET A 257 5.54 11.46 4.42
N ILE A 258 5.21 10.66 5.39
CA ILE A 258 6.01 9.51 5.82
C ILE A 258 5.20 8.27 5.55
N THR A 259 5.80 7.32 4.84
CA THR A 259 5.21 5.99 4.65
C THR A 259 5.62 5.11 5.82
N LEU A 260 4.61 4.54 6.48
CA LEU A 260 4.77 3.49 7.46
C LEU A 260 4.45 2.15 6.80
N ASP A 261 5.48 1.35 6.55
CA ASP A 261 5.30 -0.03 6.12
C ASP A 261 5.26 -0.97 7.34
N SER A 262 4.27 -1.86 7.38
CA SER A 262 4.09 -2.80 8.50
C SER A 262 5.20 -3.85 8.61
N GLY A 263 5.96 -4.08 7.55
CA GLY A 263 7.13 -4.97 7.53
C GLY A 263 8.46 -4.28 7.91
N HIS A 264 8.52 -2.94 7.89
CA HIS A 264 9.77 -2.18 8.02
C HIS A 264 10.11 -1.77 9.47
N PHE A 265 9.60 -2.51 10.46
CA PHE A 265 9.90 -2.29 11.87
C PHE A 265 10.31 -3.59 12.56
N HIS A 266 10.97 -3.48 13.71
CA HIS A 266 11.33 -4.66 14.49
C HIS A 266 10.05 -5.45 14.84
N PRO A 267 10.09 -6.81 14.86
CA PRO A 267 8.91 -7.65 15.10
C PRO A 267 8.17 -7.40 16.43
N THR A 268 8.79 -6.67 17.36
CA THR A 268 8.15 -6.26 18.63
C THR A 268 7.53 -4.87 18.57
N GLU A 269 7.68 -4.16 17.44
CA GLU A 269 7.04 -2.87 17.21
C GLU A 269 5.81 -3.05 16.33
N VAL A 270 4.79 -2.24 16.56
CA VAL A 270 3.56 -2.18 15.75
C VAL A 270 3.37 -0.79 15.17
N ILE A 271 2.97 -0.71 13.91
CA ILE A 271 2.80 0.60 13.25
C ILE A 271 1.57 1.36 13.76
N SER A 272 0.60 0.67 14.37
CA SER A 272 -0.56 1.31 14.98
C SER A 272 -0.15 2.36 16.04
N ASP A 273 0.87 2.10 16.84
CA ASP A 273 1.38 3.05 17.85
C ASP A 273 2.06 4.29 17.23
N LYS A 274 2.41 4.23 15.95
CA LYS A 274 3.13 5.30 15.26
C LYS A 274 2.17 6.30 14.59
N ILE A 275 0.95 5.87 14.24
CA ILE A 275 -0.02 6.64 13.46
C ILE A 275 -0.39 7.95 14.16
N SER A 276 -0.99 7.89 15.34
CA SER A 276 -1.41 9.09 16.06
C SER A 276 -0.23 9.96 16.49
N SER A 277 0.92 9.35 16.78
CA SER A 277 2.15 10.06 17.09
C SER A 277 2.62 10.93 15.90
N LEU A 278 2.72 10.35 14.69
CA LEU A 278 3.15 11.07 13.49
C LEU A 278 2.15 12.13 13.04
N LEU A 279 0.85 11.87 13.18
CA LEU A 279 -0.22 12.81 12.81
C LEU A 279 -0.24 14.11 13.64
N LEU A 280 0.53 14.18 14.74
CA LEU A 280 0.77 15.42 15.47
C LEU A 280 1.79 16.34 14.76
N PHE A 281 2.64 15.79 13.89
CA PHE A 281 3.75 16.50 13.25
C PHE A 281 3.65 16.51 11.73
N ALA A 282 3.07 15.48 11.14
CA ALA A 282 2.84 15.37 9.69
C ALA A 282 1.36 15.62 9.37
N PRO A 283 1.04 16.39 8.32
CA PRO A 283 -0.36 16.65 7.95
C PRO A 283 -1.08 15.38 7.48
N GLU A 284 -0.40 14.54 6.74
CA GLU A 284 -0.88 13.29 6.17
C GLU A 284 0.22 12.21 6.25
N ILE A 285 -0.16 10.95 6.26
CA ILE A 285 0.75 9.79 6.21
C ILE A 285 0.27 8.77 5.18
N MET A 286 1.20 7.98 4.66
CA MET A 286 0.91 6.82 3.85
C MET A 286 1.18 5.53 4.65
N LEU A 287 0.36 4.52 4.44
CA LEU A 287 0.60 3.18 4.95
C LEU A 287 0.91 2.23 3.78
N HIS A 288 1.93 1.42 3.95
CA HIS A 288 2.13 0.19 3.20
C HIS A 288 1.77 -0.99 4.11
N VAL A 289 0.62 -1.60 3.83
CA VAL A 289 0.09 -2.68 4.65
C VAL A 289 0.51 -4.01 4.03
N SER A 290 1.34 -4.73 4.76
CA SER A 290 1.79 -6.09 4.47
C SER A 290 1.62 -6.97 5.70
N ARG A 291 1.93 -8.24 5.60
CA ARG A 291 1.97 -9.14 6.73
C ARG A 291 3.38 -9.72 6.88
N GLY A 292 4.18 -9.12 7.71
CA GLY A 292 5.48 -9.66 8.12
C GLY A 292 5.29 -10.93 8.96
N VAL A 293 6.00 -12.00 8.62
CA VAL A 293 6.06 -13.23 9.43
C VAL A 293 7.46 -13.29 10.05
N ARG A 294 7.62 -12.71 11.23
CA ARG A 294 8.87 -12.55 11.99
C ARG A 294 9.88 -11.53 11.43
N TRP A 295 9.76 -11.14 10.18
CA TRP A 295 10.56 -10.13 9.51
C TRP A 295 9.77 -9.61 8.30
N ASP A 296 10.34 -8.66 7.56
CA ASP A 296 9.77 -8.11 6.33
C ASP A 296 9.74 -9.20 5.24
N SER A 297 8.64 -9.96 5.20
CA SER A 297 8.49 -11.13 4.33
C SER A 297 7.30 -11.03 3.38
N ASP A 298 6.71 -9.86 3.28
CA ASP A 298 5.74 -9.41 2.27
C ASP A 298 4.60 -10.39 1.98
N HIS A 299 4.08 -11.05 3.03
CA HIS A 299 2.96 -11.98 2.90
C HIS A 299 1.64 -11.23 2.69
N VAL A 300 0.71 -11.93 2.05
CA VAL A 300 -0.66 -11.44 1.87
C VAL A 300 -1.30 -11.05 3.19
N VAL A 301 -1.89 -9.88 3.22
CA VAL A 301 -2.62 -9.34 4.37
C VAL A 301 -3.83 -10.22 4.70
N ILE A 302 -4.00 -10.51 5.98
CA ILE A 302 -5.13 -11.25 6.55
C ILE A 302 -5.74 -10.44 7.70
N LEU A 303 -6.99 -10.75 8.06
CA LEU A 303 -7.66 -10.14 9.20
C LEU A 303 -7.09 -10.69 10.52
N ASN A 304 -6.02 -10.08 11.01
CA ASN A 304 -5.36 -10.41 12.26
C ASN A 304 -5.40 -9.22 13.24
N ASP A 305 -4.90 -9.43 14.45
CA ASP A 305 -4.94 -8.41 15.52
C ASP A 305 -4.16 -7.14 15.13
N GLU A 306 -3.06 -7.27 14.41
CA GLU A 306 -2.23 -6.14 13.99
C GLU A 306 -2.97 -5.25 12.97
N LEU A 307 -3.59 -5.86 11.96
CA LEU A 307 -4.39 -5.12 10.98
C LEU A 307 -5.60 -4.43 11.64
N GLN A 308 -6.24 -5.10 12.61
CA GLN A 308 -7.34 -4.51 13.36
C GLN A 308 -6.86 -3.32 14.20
N ALA A 309 -5.75 -3.45 14.94
CA ALA A 309 -5.17 -2.37 15.72
C ALA A 309 -4.81 -1.16 14.86
N LEU A 310 -4.23 -1.39 13.66
CA LEU A 310 -3.88 -0.36 12.69
C LEU A 310 -5.13 0.42 12.25
N THR A 311 -6.19 -0.27 11.84
CA THR A 311 -7.41 0.38 11.37
C THR A 311 -8.19 1.06 12.51
N GLN A 312 -8.19 0.47 13.71
CA GLN A 312 -8.77 1.10 14.90
C GLN A 312 -8.07 2.42 15.24
N GLU A 313 -6.74 2.47 15.13
CA GLU A 313 -6.01 3.70 15.40
C GLU A 313 -6.34 4.82 14.42
N ILE A 314 -6.47 4.51 13.12
CA ILE A 314 -6.93 5.47 12.10
C ILE A 314 -8.30 6.06 12.48
N ILE A 315 -9.25 5.20 12.82
CA ILE A 315 -10.63 5.61 13.13
C ILE A 315 -10.69 6.36 14.46
N ARG A 316 -10.00 5.86 15.50
CA ARG A 316 -9.96 6.48 16.81
C ARG A 316 -9.28 7.85 16.79
N ALA A 317 -8.29 8.05 15.93
CA ALA A 317 -7.63 9.33 15.70
C ALA A 317 -8.46 10.28 14.82
N ASN A 318 -9.61 9.84 14.29
CA ASN A 318 -10.41 10.59 13.30
C ASN A 318 -9.57 11.03 12.08
N ALA A 319 -8.78 10.12 11.53
CA ALA A 319 -7.75 10.42 10.55
C ALA A 319 -7.99 9.77 9.16
N LEU A 320 -9.23 9.40 8.84
CA LEU A 320 -9.58 8.75 7.57
C LEU A 320 -9.18 9.54 6.33
N ASP A 321 -9.23 10.85 6.40
CA ASP A 321 -8.92 11.79 5.33
C ASP A 321 -7.43 12.22 5.32
N ARG A 322 -6.66 11.71 6.28
CA ARG A 322 -5.23 12.04 6.47
C ARG A 322 -4.32 10.81 6.34
N VAL A 323 -4.90 9.63 6.19
CA VAL A 323 -4.15 8.37 6.10
C VAL A 323 -4.46 7.68 4.77
N HIS A 324 -3.46 7.62 3.90
CA HIS A 324 -3.55 6.94 2.62
C HIS A 324 -3.16 5.46 2.81
N VAL A 325 -4.09 4.55 2.51
CA VAL A 325 -3.88 3.12 2.71
C VAL A 325 -3.46 2.48 1.39
N GLY A 326 -2.22 2.03 1.31
CA GLY A 326 -1.69 1.18 0.26
C GLY A 326 -1.39 -0.22 0.78
N LEU A 327 -1.42 -1.20 -0.12
CA LEU A 327 -0.97 -2.55 0.17
C LEU A 327 0.42 -2.74 -0.45
N ASP A 328 1.27 -3.49 0.25
CA ASP A 328 2.60 -3.84 -0.24
C ASP A 328 2.95 -5.27 0.17
N TYR A 329 2.62 -6.21 -0.69
CA TYR A 329 3.00 -7.60 -0.56
C TYR A 329 3.15 -8.25 -1.94
N PHE A 330 3.91 -9.32 -2.02
CA PHE A 330 4.08 -10.11 -3.25
C PHE A 330 4.37 -11.57 -2.91
N ASP A 331 3.36 -12.39 -3.09
CA ASP A 331 3.40 -13.83 -2.78
C ASP A 331 3.26 -14.63 -4.09
N ALA A 332 4.36 -15.25 -4.52
CA ALA A 332 4.39 -16.10 -5.70
C ALA A 332 4.06 -17.57 -5.39
N SER A 333 3.61 -17.90 -4.18
CA SER A 333 3.26 -19.26 -3.77
C SER A 333 1.79 -19.61 -3.94
N ILE A 334 0.95 -18.63 -4.26
CA ILE A 334 -0.51 -18.79 -4.37
C ILE A 334 -1.05 -18.08 -5.63
N ASN A 335 -2.33 -18.32 -5.93
CA ASN A 335 -3.04 -17.59 -6.99
C ASN A 335 -2.99 -16.07 -6.77
N ARG A 336 -2.48 -15.32 -7.73
CA ARG A 336 -2.22 -13.88 -7.59
C ARG A 336 -3.49 -13.04 -7.50
N ILE A 337 -4.55 -13.44 -8.23
CA ILE A 337 -5.88 -12.79 -8.11
C ILE A 337 -6.44 -13.02 -6.70
N GLY A 338 -6.30 -14.26 -6.21
CA GLY A 338 -6.69 -14.62 -4.84
C GLY A 338 -5.95 -13.80 -3.79
N ALA A 339 -4.63 -13.58 -3.98
CA ALA A 339 -3.82 -12.75 -3.11
C ALA A 339 -4.36 -11.31 -3.02
N TYR A 340 -4.65 -10.68 -4.17
CA TYR A 340 -5.26 -9.36 -4.21
C TYR A 340 -6.60 -9.30 -3.48
N VAL A 341 -7.52 -10.19 -3.85
CA VAL A 341 -8.90 -10.15 -3.31
C VAL A 341 -8.91 -10.40 -1.81
N VAL A 342 -8.11 -11.37 -1.33
CA VAL A 342 -8.01 -11.67 0.11
C VAL A 342 -7.44 -10.47 0.88
N GLY A 343 -6.34 -9.89 0.41
CA GLY A 343 -5.67 -8.81 1.12
C GLY A 343 -6.49 -7.52 1.18
N VAL A 344 -7.10 -7.10 0.06
CA VAL A 344 -7.94 -5.89 0.05
C VAL A 344 -9.19 -6.10 0.89
N ARG A 345 -9.88 -7.23 0.73
CA ARG A 345 -11.09 -7.52 1.53
C ARG A 345 -10.79 -7.69 3.02
N ALA A 346 -9.61 -8.20 3.38
CA ALA A 346 -9.18 -8.24 4.79
C ALA A 346 -9.02 -6.82 5.35
N THR A 347 -8.37 -5.93 4.60
CA THR A 347 -8.20 -4.52 4.99
C THR A 347 -9.54 -3.79 5.10
N GLN A 348 -10.44 -3.99 4.14
CA GLN A 348 -11.80 -3.42 4.21
C GLN A 348 -12.61 -3.93 5.39
N LYS A 349 -12.49 -5.24 5.73
CA LYS A 349 -13.16 -5.83 6.90
C LYS A 349 -12.62 -5.24 8.20
N ALA A 350 -11.31 -5.03 8.30
CA ALA A 350 -10.71 -4.41 9.46
C ALA A 350 -11.16 -2.93 9.62
N LEU A 351 -11.19 -2.17 8.52
CA LEU A 351 -11.71 -0.80 8.50
C LEU A 351 -13.19 -0.75 8.90
N LEU A 352 -14.01 -1.66 8.39
CA LEU A 352 -15.42 -1.75 8.76
C LEU A 352 -15.59 -2.06 10.25
N GLN A 353 -14.84 -3.02 10.79
CA GLN A 353 -14.88 -3.32 12.22
C GLN A 353 -14.51 -2.11 13.07
N ALA A 354 -13.49 -1.36 12.67
CA ALA A 354 -13.09 -0.14 13.35
C ALA A 354 -14.18 0.97 13.27
N LEU A 355 -14.84 1.13 12.13
CA LEU A 355 -15.97 2.05 11.94
C LEU A 355 -17.21 1.67 12.76
N LEU A 356 -17.37 0.39 13.04
CA LEU A 356 -18.47 -0.17 13.85
C LEU A 356 -18.10 -0.30 15.34
N GLU A 357 -16.96 0.23 15.76
CA GLU A 357 -16.55 0.19 17.17
C GLU A 357 -17.37 1.19 18.02
N PRO A 358 -17.82 0.83 19.23
CA PRO A 358 -18.55 1.73 20.15
C PRO A 358 -17.62 2.75 20.82
N ILE A 359 -16.91 3.56 20.02
CA ILE A 359 -15.81 4.45 20.46
C ILE A 359 -16.26 5.42 21.55
N ALA A 360 -17.48 5.96 21.46
CA ALA A 360 -17.99 6.92 22.45
C ALA A 360 -18.08 6.29 23.85
N GLN A 361 -18.58 5.05 23.94
CA GLN A 361 -18.71 4.31 25.19
C GLN A 361 -17.33 3.87 25.72
N LEU A 362 -16.45 3.40 24.80
CA LEU A 362 -15.08 3.01 25.18
C LEU A 362 -14.30 4.18 25.77
N ARG A 363 -14.40 5.36 25.17
CA ARG A 363 -13.80 6.60 25.70
C ARG A 363 -14.40 7.02 27.05
N ALA A 364 -15.70 6.84 27.24
CA ALA A 364 -16.32 7.12 28.54
C ALA A 364 -15.82 6.19 29.63
N TYR A 365 -15.68 4.89 29.34
CA TYR A 365 -15.08 3.93 30.26
C TYR A 365 -13.63 4.28 30.62
N GLU A 366 -12.85 4.66 29.60
CA GLU A 366 -11.46 5.07 29.80
C GLU A 366 -11.34 6.31 30.70
N ALA A 367 -12.10 7.35 30.38
CA ALA A 367 -12.10 8.60 31.17
C ALA A 367 -12.50 8.41 32.62
N ASN A 368 -13.34 7.40 32.93
CA ASN A 368 -13.80 7.08 34.26
C ASN A 368 -12.98 5.98 34.97
N GLY A 369 -11.89 5.49 34.35
CA GLY A 369 -11.06 4.43 34.93
C GLY A 369 -11.73 3.06 34.98
N GLN A 370 -12.79 2.85 34.20
CA GLN A 370 -13.57 1.61 34.11
C GLN A 370 -12.90 0.60 33.17
N ASN A 371 -11.71 0.14 33.59
CA ASN A 371 -10.84 -0.68 32.72
C ASN A 371 -11.42 -2.06 32.43
N PHE A 372 -12.16 -2.67 33.35
CA PHE A 372 -12.83 -3.95 33.15
C PHE A 372 -13.94 -3.82 32.11
N GLU A 373 -14.81 -2.83 32.29
CA GLU A 373 -15.96 -2.59 31.38
C GLU A 373 -15.47 -2.26 29.96
N ARG A 374 -14.38 -1.47 29.85
CA ARG A 374 -13.74 -1.18 28.55
C ARG A 374 -13.22 -2.46 27.90
N LEU A 375 -12.47 -3.29 28.63
CA LEU A 375 -11.94 -4.56 28.10
C LEU A 375 -13.06 -5.51 27.70
N ALA A 376 -14.09 -5.66 28.53
CA ALA A 376 -15.23 -6.52 28.24
C ALA A 376 -15.96 -6.07 26.97
N LEU A 377 -16.20 -4.76 26.80
CA LEU A 377 -16.87 -4.23 25.62
C LEU A 377 -16.02 -4.41 24.35
N LEU A 378 -14.69 -4.25 24.43
CA LEU A 378 -13.79 -4.53 23.31
C LEU A 378 -13.86 -6.01 22.86
N GLU A 379 -13.91 -6.95 23.81
CA GLU A 379 -14.03 -8.38 23.50
C GLU A 379 -15.41 -8.73 22.91
N GLU A 380 -16.49 -8.22 23.49
CA GLU A 380 -17.85 -8.47 22.98
C GLU A 380 -18.06 -7.86 21.58
N ALA A 381 -17.43 -6.71 21.28
CA ALA A 381 -17.50 -6.08 19.98
C ALA A 381 -16.95 -6.96 18.85
N LYS A 382 -15.98 -7.83 19.14
CA LYS A 382 -15.43 -8.77 18.15
C LYS A 382 -16.45 -9.77 17.63
N SER A 383 -17.46 -10.09 18.43
CA SER A 383 -18.53 -11.06 18.09
C SER A 383 -19.78 -10.43 17.47
N LEU A 384 -19.84 -9.09 17.36
CA LEU A 384 -20.95 -8.41 16.69
C LEU A 384 -21.03 -8.77 15.21
N PRO A 385 -22.22 -8.69 14.58
CA PRO A 385 -22.45 -9.20 13.23
C PRO A 385 -21.91 -8.29 12.10
N TRP A 386 -20.67 -7.82 12.23
CA TRP A 386 -19.99 -6.99 11.23
C TRP A 386 -19.87 -7.69 9.86
N ALA A 387 -19.75 -9.04 9.84
CA ALA A 387 -19.68 -9.79 8.60
C ALA A 387 -20.96 -9.64 7.76
N ALA A 388 -22.13 -9.56 8.38
CA ALA A 388 -23.38 -9.29 7.69
C ALA A 388 -23.41 -7.89 7.06
N VAL A 389 -22.77 -6.92 7.71
CA VAL A 389 -22.61 -5.55 7.16
C VAL A 389 -21.65 -5.57 5.97
N PHE A 390 -20.57 -6.33 6.04
CA PHE A 390 -19.64 -6.47 4.92
C PHE A 390 -20.26 -7.18 3.71
N ASP A 391 -21.09 -8.22 3.93
CA ASP A 391 -21.82 -8.88 2.86
C ASP A 391 -22.83 -7.94 2.19
N TYR A 392 -23.50 -7.09 2.97
CA TYR A 392 -24.36 -6.05 2.44
C TYR A 392 -23.56 -4.99 1.64
N TYR A 393 -22.39 -4.60 2.12
CA TYR A 393 -21.50 -3.69 1.39
C TYR A 393 -21.08 -4.27 0.04
N CYS A 394 -20.76 -5.58 -0.01
CA CYS A 394 -20.51 -6.27 -1.27
C CYS A 394 -21.72 -6.23 -2.20
N LEU A 395 -22.91 -6.57 -1.70
CA LEU A 395 -24.15 -6.55 -2.47
C LEU A 395 -24.46 -5.16 -3.04
N LYS A 396 -24.34 -4.12 -2.21
CA LYS A 396 -24.57 -2.72 -2.60
C LYS A 396 -23.64 -2.28 -3.74
N ASN A 397 -22.41 -2.80 -3.78
CA ASN A 397 -21.43 -2.52 -4.82
C ASN A 397 -21.50 -3.51 -6.01
N GLY A 398 -22.50 -4.38 -6.08
CA GLY A 398 -22.63 -5.37 -7.15
C GLY A 398 -21.54 -6.45 -7.17
N VAL A 399 -20.88 -6.67 -6.04
CA VAL A 399 -19.77 -7.61 -5.88
C VAL A 399 -20.23 -8.87 -5.14
N ILE A 400 -19.65 -10.01 -5.47
CA ILE A 400 -19.96 -11.30 -4.84
C ILE A 400 -19.68 -11.23 -3.33
N ALA A 401 -20.72 -11.48 -2.52
CA ALA A 401 -20.62 -11.59 -1.06
C ALA A 401 -20.20 -12.99 -0.62
N GLY A 402 -19.62 -13.09 0.57
CA GLY A 402 -19.14 -14.34 1.15
C GLY A 402 -17.96 -14.95 0.40
N GLU A 403 -17.88 -16.29 0.38
CA GLU A 403 -16.78 -17.09 -0.18
C GLU A 403 -16.93 -17.42 -1.67
N ALA A 404 -18.05 -17.09 -2.29
CA ALA A 404 -18.36 -17.54 -3.66
C ALA A 404 -17.38 -16.95 -4.72
N TYR A 405 -16.66 -15.87 -4.41
CA TYR A 405 -15.59 -15.35 -5.25
C TYR A 405 -14.46 -16.35 -5.50
N ILE A 406 -14.28 -17.36 -4.63
CA ILE A 406 -13.24 -18.40 -4.79
C ILE A 406 -13.47 -19.16 -6.10
N ALA A 407 -14.72 -19.60 -6.35
CA ALA A 407 -15.06 -20.30 -7.58
C ALA A 407 -14.84 -19.43 -8.83
N ASP A 408 -15.11 -18.13 -8.73
CA ASP A 408 -14.92 -17.18 -9.82
C ASP A 408 -13.43 -16.95 -10.13
N ILE A 409 -12.57 -16.91 -9.11
CA ILE A 409 -11.11 -16.89 -9.27
C ILE A 409 -10.61 -18.18 -9.93
N GLN A 410 -11.08 -19.34 -9.47
CA GLN A 410 -10.71 -20.64 -10.03
C GLN A 410 -11.11 -20.77 -11.50
N GLN A 411 -12.26 -20.21 -11.88
CA GLN A 411 -12.70 -20.16 -13.27
C GLN A 411 -11.75 -19.28 -14.11
N TYR A 412 -11.41 -18.09 -13.64
CA TYR A 412 -10.46 -17.20 -14.31
C TYR A 412 -9.06 -17.85 -14.45
N GLU A 413 -8.61 -18.55 -13.41
CA GLU A 413 -7.37 -19.30 -13.45
C GLU A 413 -7.37 -20.34 -14.57
N LYS A 414 -8.42 -21.15 -14.64
CA LYS A 414 -8.58 -22.19 -15.66
C LYS A 414 -8.64 -21.61 -17.08
N GLU A 415 -9.34 -20.51 -17.27
CA GLU A 415 -9.60 -19.92 -18.58
C GLU A 415 -8.47 -19.01 -19.08
N VAL A 416 -7.77 -18.34 -18.17
CA VAL A 416 -6.81 -17.30 -18.50
C VAL A 416 -5.40 -17.62 -18.00
N THR A 417 -5.17 -17.64 -16.67
CA THR A 417 -3.80 -17.67 -16.17
C THR A 417 -3.09 -19.02 -16.35
N SER A 418 -3.82 -20.13 -16.38
CA SER A 418 -3.24 -21.44 -16.69
C SER A 418 -2.78 -21.61 -18.14
N ASN A 419 -3.13 -20.67 -19.02
CA ASN A 419 -2.75 -20.69 -20.44
C ASN A 419 -1.55 -19.79 -20.76
N ARG A 420 -0.90 -19.23 -19.74
CA ARG A 420 0.26 -18.34 -19.86
C ARG A 420 1.59 -19.05 -19.90
#